data_e8124620b7ebd1fcf898875f67a40757
#
_entry.id   e8124620b7ebd1fcf898875f67a40757
#
_cell.length_a   1.000
_cell.length_b   1.000
_cell.length_c   1.000
_cell.angle_alpha   90.00
_cell.angle_beta   90.00
_cell.angle_gamma   90.00
#
_symmetry.space_group_name_H-M   'P 1'
#
loop_
_entity.id
_entity.type
_entity.pdbx_description
1 polymer ?
#
loop_
_entity_poly.entity_id
_entity_poly.type
_entity_poly.pdbx_seq_one_letter_code
_entity_poly.pdbx_strand_id
1 'polypeptide(L)'
;MLNLVYTHHLKGEAVSEQALRNVLGRKELPKWYTYINYLQDSNLITMTEEEDYVLKKDLSKMTLWDFYRTLPYPLPIKDELDEMSIEDQKPWLSLLVDRFENTEAYAKQQLALPLNMIFAHSEPRKKSEENTANSTKNTRSKLFRKSSEATPN
;
A
#
# COMPACT_ATOMS: atom_id res chain seq x y z
N MET A 1 5.61 -2.87 -5.32
CA MET A 1 5.71 -3.92 -6.34
C MET A 1 4.34 -4.43 -6.76
N LEU A 2 3.57 -5.11 -5.92
CA LEU A 2 2.28 -5.70 -6.32
C LEU A 2 1.29 -4.69 -6.93
N ASN A 3 1.20 -3.47 -6.41
CA ASN A 3 0.37 -2.41 -6.99
C ASN A 3 0.79 -2.05 -8.43
N LEU A 4 2.11 -2.03 -8.74
CA LEU A 4 2.59 -1.77 -10.09
C LEU A 4 2.15 -2.90 -11.05
N VAL A 5 2.33 -4.17 -10.64
CA VAL A 5 1.89 -5.32 -11.45
C VAL A 5 0.37 -5.27 -11.67
N TYR A 6 -0.41 -4.93 -10.65
CA TYR A 6 -1.85 -4.76 -10.77
C TYR A 6 -2.24 -3.66 -11.76
N THR A 7 -1.59 -2.49 -11.69
CA THR A 7 -1.87 -1.37 -12.59
C THR A 7 -1.59 -1.72 -14.05
N HIS A 8 -0.49 -2.45 -14.32
CA HIS A 8 -0.17 -2.94 -15.67
C HIS A 8 -1.14 -4.05 -16.11
N HIS A 9 -1.50 -4.95 -15.20
CA HIS A 9 -2.49 -5.98 -15.47
C HIS A 9 -3.83 -5.41 -15.98
N LEU A 10 -4.32 -4.31 -15.39
CA LEU A 10 -5.54 -3.62 -15.83
C LEU A 10 -5.44 -3.10 -17.27
N LYS A 11 -4.23 -2.90 -17.78
CA LYS A 11 -3.96 -2.48 -19.17
C LYS A 11 -3.67 -3.66 -20.09
N GLY A 12 -3.60 -4.88 -19.56
CA GLY A 12 -3.17 -6.08 -20.32
C GLY A 12 -1.67 -6.12 -20.57
N GLU A 13 -0.86 -5.41 -19.76
CA GLU A 13 0.59 -5.29 -19.92
C GLU A 13 1.33 -6.12 -18.87
N ALA A 14 2.49 -6.67 -19.24
CA ALA A 14 3.45 -7.23 -18.31
C ALA A 14 4.37 -6.13 -17.72
N VAL A 15 5.08 -6.44 -16.64
CA VAL A 15 5.98 -5.49 -15.95
C VAL A 15 7.39 -6.05 -15.97
N SER A 16 8.33 -5.29 -16.51
CA SER A 16 9.73 -5.68 -16.53
C SER A 16 10.34 -5.70 -15.12
N GLU A 17 11.33 -6.58 -14.94
CA GLU A 17 12.12 -6.63 -13.70
C GLU A 17 12.69 -5.26 -13.33
N GLN A 18 13.19 -4.51 -14.31
CA GLN A 18 13.77 -3.19 -14.08
C GLN A 18 12.72 -2.20 -13.52
N ALA A 19 11.49 -2.23 -14.01
CA ALA A 19 10.41 -1.38 -13.50
C ALA A 19 10.06 -1.74 -12.06
N LEU A 20 10.01 -3.03 -11.71
CA LEU A 20 9.77 -3.49 -10.34
C LEU A 20 10.92 -3.11 -9.39
N ARG A 21 12.17 -3.23 -9.82
CA ARG A 21 13.36 -2.82 -9.05
C ARG A 21 13.37 -1.33 -8.75
N ASN A 22 12.95 -0.51 -9.70
CA ASN A 22 12.88 0.95 -9.53
C ASN A 22 11.89 1.37 -8.43
N VAL A 23 10.80 0.61 -8.24
CA VAL A 23 9.80 0.88 -7.19
C VAL A 23 10.33 0.59 -5.79
N LEU A 24 11.25 -0.35 -5.63
CA LEU A 24 11.82 -0.70 -4.32
C LEU A 24 12.71 0.40 -3.72
N GLY A 25 13.33 1.20 -4.57
CA GLY A 25 14.33 2.17 -4.13
C GLY A 25 15.64 1.52 -3.65
N ARG A 26 16.68 2.34 -3.50
CA ARG A 26 18.05 1.86 -3.25
C ARG A 26 18.22 1.04 -1.97
N LYS A 27 17.48 1.35 -0.92
CA LYS A 27 17.61 0.68 0.39
C LYS A 27 17.07 -0.75 0.39
N GLU A 28 16.03 -1.01 -0.39
CA GLU A 28 15.36 -2.31 -0.43
C GLU A 28 15.85 -3.21 -1.59
N LEU A 29 16.63 -2.67 -2.53
CA LEU A 29 17.20 -3.46 -3.64
C LEU A 29 17.94 -4.74 -3.21
N PRO A 30 18.71 -4.77 -2.10
CA PRO A 30 19.36 -6.01 -1.65
C PRO A 30 18.36 -7.12 -1.30
N LYS A 31 17.12 -6.78 -0.97
CA LYS A 31 16.05 -7.74 -0.65
C LYS A 31 15.18 -8.10 -1.86
N TRP A 32 15.59 -7.73 -3.08
CA TRP A 32 14.83 -7.97 -4.30
C TRP A 32 14.34 -9.42 -4.43
N TYR A 33 15.26 -10.36 -4.34
CA TYR A 33 14.93 -11.79 -4.47
C TYR A 33 13.99 -12.27 -3.37
N THR A 34 14.10 -11.75 -2.17
CA THR A 34 13.19 -12.07 -1.07
C THR A 34 11.77 -11.65 -1.41
N TYR A 35 11.58 -10.43 -1.92
CA TYR A 35 10.25 -9.92 -2.24
C TYR A 35 9.64 -10.58 -3.47
N ILE A 36 10.45 -10.82 -4.52
CA ILE A 36 9.92 -11.42 -5.74
C ILE A 36 9.55 -12.90 -5.54
N ASN A 37 10.42 -13.67 -4.88
CA ASN A 37 10.14 -15.07 -4.53
C ASN A 37 8.87 -15.15 -3.68
N TYR A 38 8.72 -14.25 -2.73
CA TYR A 38 7.56 -14.18 -1.87
C TYR A 38 6.24 -14.02 -2.65
N LEU A 39 6.23 -13.09 -3.62
CA LEU A 39 5.06 -12.86 -4.46
C LEU A 39 4.78 -14.05 -5.40
N GLN A 40 5.83 -14.76 -5.84
CA GLN A 40 5.70 -15.95 -6.68
C GLN A 40 5.23 -17.16 -5.87
N ASP A 41 5.83 -17.42 -4.71
CA ASP A 41 5.47 -18.53 -3.82
C ASP A 41 4.02 -18.42 -3.30
N SER A 42 3.57 -17.18 -3.07
CA SER A 42 2.18 -16.86 -2.74
C SER A 42 1.22 -16.94 -3.93
N ASN A 43 1.70 -17.33 -5.12
CA ASN A 43 0.95 -17.37 -6.37
C ASN A 43 0.28 -16.04 -6.76
N LEU A 44 0.85 -14.90 -6.34
CA LEU A 44 0.33 -13.58 -6.67
C LEU A 44 0.77 -13.13 -8.05
N ILE A 45 2.03 -13.41 -8.41
CA ILE A 45 2.61 -13.08 -9.70
C ILE A 45 3.27 -14.31 -10.32
N THR A 46 3.49 -14.27 -11.61
CA THR A 46 4.30 -15.25 -12.32
C THR A 46 5.19 -14.54 -13.35
N MET A 47 6.30 -15.16 -13.69
CA MET A 47 7.20 -14.67 -14.73
C MET A 47 6.75 -15.27 -16.08
N THR A 48 6.77 -14.47 -17.14
CA THR A 48 6.55 -14.88 -18.52
C THR A 48 7.82 -15.47 -19.15
N GLU A 49 7.71 -16.01 -20.35
CA GLU A 49 8.86 -16.49 -21.14
C GLU A 49 9.82 -15.34 -21.51
N GLU A 50 9.34 -14.12 -21.54
CA GLU A 50 10.11 -12.90 -21.85
C GLU A 50 10.75 -12.28 -20.58
N GLU A 51 10.74 -13.01 -19.46
CA GLU A 51 11.26 -12.58 -18.16
C GLU A 51 10.52 -11.37 -17.54
N ASP A 52 9.32 -11.06 -18.00
CA ASP A 52 8.45 -10.06 -17.43
C ASP A 52 7.50 -10.68 -16.40
N TYR A 53 6.90 -9.84 -15.56
CA TYR A 53 6.01 -10.27 -14.47
C TYR A 53 4.57 -9.89 -14.75
N VAL A 54 3.67 -10.85 -14.54
CA VAL A 54 2.22 -10.65 -14.67
C VAL A 54 1.49 -11.10 -13.42
N LEU A 55 0.31 -10.52 -13.19
CA LEU A 55 -0.55 -10.94 -12.09
C LEU A 55 -1.15 -12.31 -12.40
N LYS A 56 -1.04 -13.23 -11.42
CA LYS A 56 -1.58 -14.60 -11.51
C LYS A 56 -2.91 -14.74 -10.77
N LYS A 57 -3.13 -13.96 -9.72
CA LYS A 57 -4.28 -14.07 -8.83
C LYS A 57 -5.21 -12.88 -8.97
N ASP A 58 -6.52 -13.13 -9.00
CA ASP A 58 -7.54 -12.08 -8.99
C ASP A 58 -7.57 -11.39 -7.62
N LEU A 59 -7.09 -10.14 -7.57
CA LEU A 59 -7.01 -9.36 -6.33
C LEU A 59 -8.38 -8.84 -5.86
N SER A 60 -9.44 -8.95 -6.66
CA SER A 60 -10.81 -8.64 -6.21
C SER A 60 -11.34 -9.67 -5.23
N LYS A 61 -10.80 -10.90 -5.29
CA LYS A 61 -11.17 -12.04 -4.44
C LYS A 61 -10.20 -12.26 -3.27
N MET A 62 -9.18 -11.41 -3.15
CA MET A 62 -8.18 -11.49 -2.09
C MET A 62 -8.30 -10.28 -1.17
N THR A 63 -8.52 -10.52 0.11
CA THR A 63 -8.55 -9.43 1.10
C THR A 63 -7.14 -9.03 1.53
N LEU A 64 -7.02 -7.86 2.17
CA LEU A 64 -5.78 -7.45 2.81
C LEU A 64 -5.37 -8.43 3.92
N TRP A 65 -6.34 -9.07 4.60
CA TRP A 65 -6.08 -10.13 5.56
C TRP A 65 -5.43 -11.34 4.90
N ASP A 66 -5.98 -11.83 3.78
CA ASP A 66 -5.40 -12.97 3.06
C ASP A 66 -3.97 -12.68 2.61
N PHE A 67 -3.73 -11.46 2.11
CA PHE A 67 -2.38 -11.02 1.76
C PHE A 67 -1.45 -10.95 2.97
N TYR A 68 -1.92 -10.39 4.09
CA TYR A 68 -1.15 -10.32 5.32
C TYR A 68 -0.72 -11.72 5.80
N ARG A 69 -1.59 -12.72 5.69
CA ARG A 69 -1.30 -14.11 6.04
C ARG A 69 -0.25 -14.76 5.13
N THR A 70 -0.02 -14.23 3.94
CA THR A 70 1.07 -14.70 3.07
C THR A 70 2.42 -14.06 3.40
N LEU A 71 2.49 -13.01 4.24
CA LEU A 71 3.76 -12.35 4.59
C LEU A 71 4.61 -13.22 5.52
N PRO A 72 5.96 -13.10 5.50
CA PRO A 72 6.79 -13.74 6.49
C PRO A 72 6.47 -13.15 7.87
N TYR A 73 6.33 -14.01 8.85
CA TYR A 73 6.01 -13.62 10.23
C TYR A 73 4.61 -13.01 10.43
N PRO A 74 3.55 -13.62 9.92
CA PRO A 74 2.21 -13.23 10.32
C PRO A 74 2.01 -13.53 11.82
N LEU A 75 0.99 -12.92 12.43
CA LEU A 75 0.57 -13.34 13.77
C LEU A 75 0.15 -14.82 13.72
N PRO A 76 0.51 -15.62 14.72
CA PRO A 76 0.06 -17.01 14.80
C PRO A 76 -1.46 -17.08 14.82
N ILE A 77 -2.02 -18.06 14.13
CA ILE A 77 -3.46 -18.34 14.16
C ILE A 77 -3.77 -19.31 15.30
N LYS A 78 -5.08 -19.42 15.61
CA LYS A 78 -5.57 -20.28 16.67
C LYS A 78 -5.02 -21.71 16.58
N ASP A 79 -5.09 -22.34 15.42
CA ASP A 79 -4.67 -23.72 15.23
C ASP A 79 -3.18 -23.91 15.56
N GLU A 80 -2.33 -22.95 15.18
CA GLU A 80 -0.89 -22.96 15.50
C GLU A 80 -0.64 -22.77 17.01
N LEU A 81 -1.47 -21.97 17.68
CA LEU A 81 -1.36 -21.71 19.11
C LEU A 81 -1.91 -22.90 19.93
N ASP A 82 -2.96 -23.56 19.46
CA ASP A 82 -3.53 -24.75 20.10
C ASP A 82 -2.53 -25.91 20.06
N GLU A 83 -1.82 -26.10 18.96
CA GLU A 83 -0.74 -27.09 18.88
C GLU A 83 0.37 -26.82 19.90
N MET A 84 0.76 -25.54 20.08
CA MET A 84 1.78 -25.16 21.09
C MET A 84 1.27 -25.34 22.52
N SER A 85 -0.03 -25.18 22.77
CA SER A 85 -0.61 -25.24 24.11
C SER A 85 -0.73 -26.66 24.67
N ILE A 86 -0.83 -27.66 23.80
CA ILE A 86 -0.98 -29.06 24.18
C ILE A 86 0.30 -29.63 24.83
N GLU A 87 1.49 -29.19 24.35
CA GLU A 87 2.76 -29.74 24.81
C GLU A 87 3.21 -29.20 26.19
N ASP A 88 2.83 -27.98 26.58
CA ASP A 88 3.44 -27.32 27.73
C ASP A 88 2.51 -27.03 28.93
N GLN A 89 1.18 -27.13 28.79
CA GLN A 89 0.12 -26.90 29.80
C GLN A 89 0.39 -25.77 30.84
N LYS A 90 1.03 -24.70 30.41
CA LYS A 90 1.35 -23.58 31.30
C LYS A 90 0.17 -22.60 31.40
N PRO A 91 -0.29 -22.19 32.61
CA PRO A 91 -1.47 -21.34 32.77
C PRO A 91 -1.40 -20.00 32.02
N TRP A 92 -0.21 -19.44 31.87
CA TRP A 92 -0.03 -18.18 31.12
C TRP A 92 -0.23 -18.35 29.60
N LEU A 93 -0.06 -19.58 29.09
CA LEU A 93 -0.18 -19.85 27.66
C LEU A 93 -1.65 -19.77 27.21
N SER A 94 -2.60 -20.27 28.02
CA SER A 94 -4.03 -20.14 27.72
C SER A 94 -4.47 -18.66 27.65
N LEU A 95 -3.97 -17.82 28.56
CA LEU A 95 -4.24 -16.38 28.51
C LEU A 95 -3.66 -15.73 27.26
N LEU A 96 -2.50 -16.18 26.81
CA LEU A 96 -1.85 -15.70 25.59
C LEU A 96 -2.67 -16.10 24.35
N VAL A 97 -3.11 -17.38 24.29
CA VAL A 97 -3.96 -17.91 23.21
C VAL A 97 -5.24 -17.07 23.09
N ASP A 98 -5.97 -16.86 24.20
CA ASP A 98 -7.19 -16.05 24.21
C ASP A 98 -6.96 -14.62 23.66
N ARG A 99 -5.81 -14.03 24.00
CA ARG A 99 -5.46 -12.68 23.51
C ARG A 99 -5.13 -12.67 22.02
N PHE A 100 -4.43 -13.68 21.53
CA PHE A 100 -4.14 -13.80 20.10
C PHE A 100 -5.39 -14.07 19.29
N GLU A 101 -6.31 -14.94 19.75
CA GLU A 101 -7.59 -15.18 19.09
C GLU A 101 -8.41 -13.89 18.94
N ASN A 102 -8.53 -13.12 20.00
CA ASN A 102 -9.24 -11.85 19.96
C ASN A 102 -8.57 -10.85 19.00
N THR A 103 -7.24 -10.84 18.99
CA THR A 103 -6.45 -9.97 18.09
C THR A 103 -6.61 -10.40 16.64
N GLU A 104 -6.58 -11.69 16.36
CA GLU A 104 -6.81 -12.25 15.03
C GLU A 104 -8.19 -11.92 14.50
N ALA A 105 -9.24 -12.16 15.30
CA ALA A 105 -10.62 -11.86 14.92
C ALA A 105 -10.82 -10.38 14.59
N TYR A 106 -10.24 -9.50 15.41
CA TYR A 106 -10.25 -8.06 15.18
C TYR A 106 -9.49 -7.68 13.90
N ALA A 107 -8.26 -8.19 13.74
CA ALA A 107 -7.44 -7.90 12.56
C ALA A 107 -8.12 -8.39 11.28
N LYS A 108 -8.67 -9.60 11.28
CA LYS A 108 -9.43 -10.16 10.16
C LYS A 108 -10.61 -9.27 9.76
N GLN A 109 -11.35 -8.76 10.74
CA GLN A 109 -12.45 -7.83 10.49
C GLN A 109 -11.97 -6.51 9.89
N GLN A 110 -10.91 -5.91 10.44
CA GLN A 110 -10.36 -4.64 9.96
C GLN A 110 -9.69 -4.75 8.58
N LEU A 111 -9.11 -5.91 8.27
CA LEU A 111 -8.40 -6.18 7.04
C LEU A 111 -9.25 -6.93 5.99
N ALA A 112 -10.56 -7.02 6.17
CA ALA A 112 -11.49 -7.67 5.24
C ALA A 112 -11.73 -6.88 3.94
N LEU A 113 -10.86 -5.94 3.62
CA LEU A 113 -10.94 -5.10 2.42
C LEU A 113 -10.24 -5.77 1.23
N PRO A 114 -10.88 -5.91 0.06
CA PRO A 114 -10.25 -6.44 -1.15
C PRO A 114 -9.04 -5.61 -1.60
N LEU A 115 -7.96 -6.27 -2.02
CA LEU A 115 -6.72 -5.60 -2.42
C LEU A 115 -6.89 -4.66 -3.62
N ASN A 116 -7.72 -5.03 -4.58
CA ASN A 116 -8.00 -4.17 -5.74
C ASN A 116 -8.60 -2.82 -5.31
N MET A 117 -9.42 -2.77 -4.26
CA MET A 117 -9.97 -1.52 -3.74
C MET A 117 -8.90 -0.64 -3.11
N ILE A 118 -7.93 -1.23 -2.42
CA ILE A 118 -6.79 -0.49 -1.83
C ILE A 118 -5.96 0.15 -2.96
N PHE A 119 -5.68 -0.61 -4.01
CA PHE A 119 -4.87 -0.13 -5.12
C PHE A 119 -5.59 0.91 -5.98
N ALA A 120 -6.91 0.82 -6.14
CA ALA A 120 -7.70 1.83 -6.83
C ALA A 120 -7.67 3.21 -6.13
N HIS A 121 -7.46 3.24 -4.81
CA HIS A 121 -7.33 4.48 -4.04
C HIS A 121 -5.90 5.06 -4.01
N SER A 122 -4.92 4.33 -4.52
CA SER A 122 -3.51 4.77 -4.52
C SER A 122 -3.13 5.65 -5.72
N GLU A 123 -4.04 5.98 -6.62
CA GLU A 123 -3.77 7.01 -7.61
C GLU A 123 -3.53 8.36 -6.91
N PRO A 124 -2.43 9.06 -7.22
CA PRO A 124 -2.19 10.37 -6.65
C PRO A 124 -3.37 11.27 -7.05
N ARG A 125 -4.12 11.76 -6.07
CA ARG A 125 -5.09 12.83 -6.31
C ARG A 125 -4.35 13.91 -7.08
N LYS A 126 -4.70 14.13 -8.37
CA LYS A 126 -4.26 15.29 -9.12
C LYS A 126 -4.61 16.48 -8.24
N LYS A 127 -3.59 17.12 -7.65
CA LYS A 127 -3.78 18.42 -6.99
C LYS A 127 -4.36 19.29 -8.08
N SER A 128 -5.64 19.60 -7.96
CA SER A 128 -6.29 20.59 -8.79
C SER A 128 -5.44 21.86 -8.74
N GLU A 129 -4.85 22.20 -9.90
CA GLU A 129 -4.18 23.47 -10.16
C GLU A 129 -5.24 24.58 -10.23
N GLU A 130 -5.88 24.85 -9.10
CA GLU A 130 -6.94 25.85 -9.00
C GLU A 130 -6.70 26.79 -7.81
N ASN A 131 -5.49 27.35 -7.69
CA ASN A 131 -5.26 28.45 -6.76
C ASN A 131 -4.11 29.39 -7.15
N THR A 132 -3.74 29.49 -8.43
CA THR A 132 -2.72 30.48 -8.84
C THR A 132 -3.26 31.63 -9.69
N ALA A 133 -4.58 31.64 -9.98
CA ALA A 133 -5.16 32.72 -10.81
C ALA A 133 -5.74 33.92 -10.02
N ASN A 134 -5.87 33.83 -8.70
CA ASN A 134 -6.51 34.88 -7.90
C ASN A 134 -5.56 35.78 -7.06
N SER A 135 -4.25 35.50 -7.07
CA SER A 135 -3.31 36.33 -6.29
C SER A 135 -2.71 37.51 -7.05
N THR A 136 -2.91 37.60 -8.38
CA THR A 136 -2.29 38.68 -9.20
C THR A 136 -3.20 39.86 -9.49
N LYS A 137 -4.47 39.83 -9.10
CA LYS A 137 -5.40 40.96 -9.34
C LYS A 137 -5.56 41.94 -8.15
N ASN A 138 -5.01 41.62 -6.97
CA ASN A 138 -5.22 42.47 -5.79
C ASN A 138 -4.03 43.39 -5.43
N THR A 139 -2.94 43.34 -6.20
CA THR A 139 -1.78 44.18 -5.91
C THR A 139 -1.68 45.46 -6.83
N ARG A 140 -2.58 45.56 -7.82
CA ARG A 140 -2.56 46.73 -8.75
C ARG A 140 -3.53 47.87 -8.38
N SER A 141 -4.39 47.75 -7.41
CA SER A 141 -5.36 48.80 -7.03
C SER A 141 -4.96 49.62 -5.78
N LYS A 142 -3.80 49.34 -5.15
CA LYS A 142 -3.34 50.11 -3.97
C LYS A 142 -2.20 51.08 -4.22
N LEU A 143 -1.72 51.21 -5.45
CA LEU A 143 -0.59 52.11 -5.81
C LEU A 143 -1.02 53.42 -6.48
N PHE A 144 -2.32 53.68 -6.70
CA PHE A 144 -2.78 54.91 -7.37
C PHE A 144 -3.62 55.85 -6.48
N ARG A 145 -3.45 55.77 -5.13
CA ARG A 145 -4.21 56.66 -4.22
C ARG A 145 -3.33 57.37 -3.18
N LYS A 146 -2.15 57.81 -3.61
CA LYS A 146 -1.31 58.65 -2.73
C LYS A 146 -0.48 59.66 -3.55
N SER A 147 -1.14 60.49 -4.33
CA SER A 147 -0.51 61.67 -4.95
C SER A 147 -1.59 62.68 -5.31
N SER A 148 -2.23 63.30 -4.34
CA SER A 148 -2.82 64.61 -4.47
C SER A 148 -3.33 65.07 -3.11
N GLU A 149 -2.45 65.70 -2.35
CA GLU A 149 -2.79 66.68 -1.33
C GLU A 149 -1.46 67.22 -0.76
N ALA A 150 -0.95 68.21 -1.41
CA ALA A 150 -0.03 69.20 -0.79
C ALA A 150 0.06 70.39 -1.66
N THR A 151 -0.64 71.48 -1.32
CA THR A 151 -0.28 72.87 -1.54
C THR A 151 -1.36 73.78 -0.91
N PRO A 152 -1.14 75.06 -0.56
CA PRO A 152 -0.11 75.65 0.29
C PRO A 152 -0.75 76.67 1.28
N ASN A 153 -0.03 77.00 2.29
CA ASN A 153 0.17 78.48 2.59
C ASN A 153 1.22 78.60 3.70
#